data_67afae839ff661f249367e49cc6b77aa
#
_entry.id   67afae839ff661f249367e49cc6b77aa
#
_cell.length_a   1.000
_cell.length_b   1.000
_cell.length_c   1.000
_cell.angle_alpha   90.00
_cell.angle_beta   90.00
_cell.angle_gamma   90.00
#
_symmetry.space_group_name_H-M   'P 1'
#
loop_
_entity.id
_entity.type
_entity.pdbx_description
1 polymer ?
#
loop_
_entity_poly.entity_id
_entity_poly.type
_entity_poly.pdbx_seq_one_letter_code
_entity_poly.pdbx_strand_id
1 'polypeptide(L)'
;MSIADRILRVKSSLPGQVELVAVSKTYPAQRIMEAYEAGQRIFGENRPQEMAQKYEELPKDIEWHLIGHLQTNKVKMVVPFVAMIHSLDSVRLAEAIQKAAAAAGRTIDVLLEIHVADEESKSGWEWAELQEYVRSGAFASW
;
A
#
# COMPACT_ATOMS: atom_id res chain seq x y z
N MET A 1 -19.53 9.36 -19.01
CA MET A 1 -18.87 9.87 -17.79
C MET A 1 -17.40 9.50 -17.82
N SER A 2 -16.53 10.47 -17.75
CA SER A 2 -15.07 10.24 -17.78
C SER A 2 -14.56 9.73 -16.45
N ILE A 3 -13.29 9.28 -16.43
CA ILE A 3 -12.61 8.93 -15.19
C ILE A 3 -12.58 10.13 -14.25
N ALA A 4 -12.29 11.32 -14.78
CA ALA A 4 -12.27 12.55 -13.99
C ALA A 4 -13.61 12.80 -13.30
N ASP A 5 -14.71 12.67 -14.03
CA ASP A 5 -16.05 12.87 -13.48
C ASP A 5 -16.35 11.89 -12.36
N ARG A 6 -15.96 10.63 -12.55
CA ARG A 6 -16.20 9.57 -11.55
C ARG A 6 -15.43 9.82 -10.28
N ILE A 7 -14.17 10.22 -10.40
CA ILE A 7 -13.32 10.52 -9.24
C ILE A 7 -13.90 11.69 -8.45
N LEU A 8 -14.27 12.78 -9.14
CA LEU A 8 -14.85 13.94 -8.49
C LEU A 8 -16.15 13.58 -7.76
N ARG A 9 -16.97 12.74 -8.39
CA ARG A 9 -18.23 12.30 -7.81
C ARG A 9 -18.00 11.49 -6.53
N VAL A 10 -17.06 10.54 -6.54
CA VAL A 10 -16.74 9.74 -5.34
C VAL A 10 -16.17 10.64 -4.25
N LYS A 11 -15.21 11.50 -4.59
CA LYS A 11 -14.58 12.38 -3.59
C LYS A 11 -15.61 13.31 -2.93
N SER A 12 -16.57 13.82 -3.70
CA SER A 12 -17.58 14.72 -3.16
C SER A 12 -18.54 14.03 -2.19
N SER A 13 -18.62 12.70 -2.24
CA SER A 13 -19.45 11.91 -1.33
C SER A 13 -18.73 11.53 -0.04
N LEU A 14 -17.43 11.79 0.07
CA LEU A 14 -16.63 11.41 1.21
C LEU A 14 -16.44 12.57 2.18
N PRO A 15 -16.37 12.31 3.51
CA PRO A 15 -15.98 13.34 4.46
C PRO A 15 -14.62 13.93 4.12
N GLY A 16 -14.39 15.20 4.47
CA GLY A 16 -13.18 15.92 4.07
C GLY A 16 -11.87 15.32 4.56
N GLN A 17 -11.91 14.57 5.67
CA GLN A 17 -10.73 13.94 6.24
C GLN A 17 -10.44 12.54 5.67
N VAL A 18 -11.31 12.02 4.80
CA VAL A 18 -11.15 10.69 4.23
C VAL A 18 -10.43 10.80 2.88
N GLU A 19 -9.36 10.04 2.72
CA GLU A 19 -8.61 9.99 1.48
C GLU A 19 -9.10 8.84 0.60
N LEU A 20 -9.19 9.11 -0.70
CA LEU A 20 -9.56 8.09 -1.68
C LEU A 20 -8.30 7.46 -2.26
N VAL A 21 -8.21 6.13 -2.17
CA VAL A 21 -7.20 5.36 -2.89
C VAL A 21 -7.85 4.86 -4.17
N ALA A 22 -7.36 5.31 -5.31
CA ALA A 22 -7.86 4.84 -6.60
C ALA A 22 -7.16 3.53 -6.95
N VAL A 23 -7.91 2.43 -6.96
CA VAL A 23 -7.36 1.11 -7.29
C VAL A 23 -7.10 1.07 -8.78
N SER A 24 -5.83 0.92 -9.15
CA SER A 24 -5.36 1.02 -10.53
C SER A 24 -4.79 -0.28 -11.09
N LYS A 25 -4.88 -1.37 -10.32
CA LYS A 25 -4.38 -2.68 -10.76
C LYS A 25 -4.99 -3.06 -12.09
N THR A 26 -4.19 -3.65 -12.96
CA THR A 26 -4.55 -4.13 -14.31
C THR A 26 -4.90 -3.03 -15.32
N TYR A 27 -5.01 -1.77 -14.88
CA TYR A 27 -5.24 -0.67 -15.82
C TYR A 27 -3.91 -0.13 -16.37
N PRO A 28 -3.87 0.26 -17.64
CA PRO A 28 -2.64 0.81 -18.21
C PRO A 28 -2.33 2.21 -17.69
N ALA A 29 -1.07 2.61 -17.82
CA ALA A 29 -0.60 3.92 -17.36
C ALA A 29 -1.43 5.08 -17.92
N GLN A 30 -1.91 4.96 -19.16
CA GLN A 30 -2.72 5.99 -19.79
C GLN A 30 -4.00 6.30 -18.98
N ARG A 31 -4.65 5.25 -18.45
CA ARG A 31 -5.86 5.42 -17.64
C ARG A 31 -5.54 6.06 -16.30
N ILE A 32 -4.40 5.71 -15.74
CA ILE A 32 -3.94 6.32 -14.49
C ILE A 32 -3.67 7.82 -14.71
N MET A 33 -3.09 8.19 -15.85
CA MET A 33 -2.85 9.59 -16.18
C MET A 33 -4.14 10.39 -16.27
N GLU A 34 -5.22 9.80 -16.77
CA GLU A 34 -6.52 10.50 -16.81
C GLU A 34 -6.98 10.85 -15.38
N ALA A 35 -6.81 9.92 -14.44
CA ALA A 35 -7.13 10.16 -13.04
C ALA A 35 -6.18 11.19 -12.41
N TYR A 36 -4.90 11.09 -12.73
CA TYR A 36 -3.88 12.02 -12.25
C TYR A 36 -4.19 13.45 -12.68
N GLU A 37 -4.53 13.64 -13.95
CA GLU A 37 -4.87 14.96 -14.47
C GLU A 37 -6.13 15.55 -13.83
N ALA A 38 -7.00 14.69 -13.30
CA ALA A 38 -8.18 15.11 -12.53
C ALA A 38 -7.84 15.45 -11.07
N GLY A 39 -6.58 15.34 -10.67
CA GLY A 39 -6.13 15.68 -9.32
C GLY A 39 -5.88 14.50 -8.39
N GLN A 40 -6.11 13.26 -8.84
CA GLN A 40 -5.87 12.10 -8.00
C GLN A 40 -4.37 11.83 -7.87
N ARG A 41 -3.90 11.61 -6.63
CA ARG A 41 -2.48 11.37 -6.36
C ARG A 41 -2.22 10.04 -5.68
N ILE A 42 -3.23 9.41 -5.06
CA ILE A 42 -3.08 8.15 -4.33
C ILE A 42 -3.65 7.03 -5.18
N PHE A 43 -2.79 6.06 -5.51
CA PHE A 43 -3.20 4.92 -6.34
C PHE A 43 -2.82 3.62 -5.64
N GLY A 44 -3.68 2.60 -5.77
CA GLY A 44 -3.49 1.31 -5.14
C GLY A 44 -3.19 0.21 -6.15
N GLU A 45 -2.10 -0.53 -5.93
CA GLU A 45 -1.69 -1.67 -6.75
C GLU A 45 -1.59 -2.92 -5.90
N ASN A 46 -1.87 -4.07 -6.51
CA ASN A 46 -1.78 -5.35 -5.83
C ASN A 46 -0.41 -6.01 -5.96
N ARG A 47 0.23 -5.84 -7.11
CA ARG A 47 1.46 -6.56 -7.46
C ARG A 47 2.67 -5.64 -7.45
N PRO A 48 3.72 -6.00 -6.70
CA PRO A 48 4.92 -5.18 -6.65
C PRO A 48 5.54 -4.89 -8.02
N GLN A 49 5.57 -5.88 -8.91
CA GLN A 49 6.15 -5.71 -10.23
C GLN A 49 5.37 -4.70 -11.07
N GLU A 50 4.04 -4.80 -11.05
CA GLU A 50 3.17 -3.87 -11.78
C GLU A 50 3.34 -2.46 -11.23
N MET A 51 3.39 -2.32 -9.90
CA MET A 51 3.55 -1.02 -9.25
C MET A 51 4.90 -0.39 -9.60
N ALA A 52 5.97 -1.18 -9.55
CA ALA A 52 7.31 -0.68 -9.87
C ALA A 52 7.40 -0.21 -11.31
N GLN A 53 6.81 -0.96 -12.25
CA GLN A 53 6.78 -0.57 -13.66
C GLN A 53 6.03 0.74 -13.86
N LYS A 54 4.87 0.87 -13.24
CA LYS A 54 4.08 2.10 -13.32
C LYS A 54 4.79 3.28 -12.69
N TYR A 55 5.50 3.05 -11.59
CA TYR A 55 6.30 4.10 -10.96
C TYR A 55 7.32 4.69 -11.95
N GLU A 56 7.98 3.83 -12.73
CA GLU A 56 8.97 4.29 -13.70
C GLU A 56 8.33 5.13 -14.83
N GLU A 57 7.11 4.81 -15.23
CA GLU A 57 6.44 5.43 -16.37
C GLU A 57 5.63 6.68 -16.02
N LEU A 58 5.28 6.86 -14.76
CA LEU A 58 4.31 7.88 -14.34
C LEU A 58 4.94 8.98 -13.48
N PRO A 59 4.24 10.10 -13.25
CA PRO A 59 4.78 11.19 -12.45
C PRO A 59 5.21 10.75 -11.05
N LYS A 60 6.29 11.36 -10.55
CA LYS A 60 6.91 10.94 -9.29
C LYS A 60 6.22 11.47 -8.04
N ASP A 61 5.23 12.34 -8.18
CA ASP A 61 4.43 12.82 -7.06
C ASP A 61 3.18 11.96 -6.79
N ILE A 62 3.05 10.83 -7.50
CA ILE A 62 2.03 9.85 -7.16
C ILE A 62 2.41 9.15 -5.86
N GLU A 63 1.44 9.01 -4.97
CA GLU A 63 1.61 8.26 -3.73
C GLU A 63 1.10 6.83 -3.95
N TRP A 64 2.04 5.91 -4.06
CA TRP A 64 1.71 4.50 -4.35
C TRP A 64 1.42 3.74 -3.07
N HIS A 65 0.25 3.12 -3.02
CA HIS A 65 -0.14 2.22 -1.93
C HIS A 65 -0.14 0.78 -2.43
N LEU A 66 0.62 -0.08 -1.78
CA LEU A 66 0.56 -1.51 -2.07
C LEU A 66 -0.56 -2.11 -1.23
N ILE A 67 -1.63 -2.52 -1.89
CA ILE A 67 -2.84 -3.00 -1.20
C ILE A 67 -2.98 -4.51 -1.22
N GLY A 68 -2.16 -5.21 -2.00
CA GLY A 68 -2.16 -6.66 -2.09
C GLY A 68 -1.07 -7.31 -1.24
N HIS A 69 -1.09 -8.65 -1.20
CA HIS A 69 -0.09 -9.41 -0.45
C HIS A 69 1.32 -9.10 -0.93
N LEU A 70 2.23 -8.92 0.03
CA LEU A 70 3.64 -8.63 -0.25
C LEU A 70 4.51 -9.77 0.26
N GLN A 71 5.21 -10.43 -0.65
CA GLN A 71 6.20 -11.44 -0.29
C GLN A 71 7.50 -10.77 0.17
N THR A 72 8.17 -11.38 1.13
CA THR A 72 9.41 -10.80 1.69
C THR A 72 10.49 -10.59 0.63
N ASN A 73 10.56 -11.47 -0.38
CA ASN A 73 11.55 -11.34 -1.45
C ASN A 73 11.22 -10.23 -2.47
N LYS A 74 10.07 -9.57 -2.33
CA LYS A 74 9.67 -8.45 -3.20
C LYS A 74 9.74 -7.10 -2.49
N VAL A 75 10.03 -7.10 -1.20
CA VAL A 75 10.06 -5.86 -0.39
C VAL A 75 11.00 -4.83 -0.99
N LYS A 76 12.18 -5.23 -1.39
CA LYS A 76 13.19 -4.31 -1.94
C LYS A 76 12.76 -3.63 -3.24
N MET A 77 11.82 -4.24 -3.95
CA MET A 77 11.30 -3.70 -5.21
C MET A 77 10.47 -2.45 -5.01
N VAL A 78 9.77 -2.35 -3.89
CA VAL A 78 8.80 -1.27 -3.64
C VAL A 78 9.25 -0.26 -2.59
N VAL A 79 10.07 -0.65 -1.64
CA VAL A 79 10.50 0.21 -0.54
C VAL A 79 11.12 1.54 -1.00
N PRO A 80 11.89 1.61 -2.10
CA PRO A 80 12.45 2.89 -2.51
C PRO A 80 11.44 3.99 -2.81
N PHE A 81 10.17 3.64 -3.12
CA PHE A 81 9.21 4.67 -3.52
C PHE A 81 7.80 4.52 -2.92
N VAL A 82 7.47 3.37 -2.35
CA VAL A 82 6.10 3.14 -1.86
C VAL A 82 5.75 4.13 -0.75
N ALA A 83 4.51 4.64 -0.76
CA ALA A 83 4.04 5.55 0.29
C ALA A 83 3.45 4.80 1.48
N MET A 84 2.72 3.70 1.22
CA MET A 84 2.09 2.92 2.28
C MET A 84 1.94 1.46 1.85
N ILE A 85 2.15 0.54 2.77
CA ILE A 85 1.90 -0.89 2.56
C ILE A 85 0.73 -1.28 3.46
N HIS A 86 -0.36 -1.76 2.86
CA HIS A 86 -1.59 -2.09 3.57
C HIS A 86 -1.61 -3.52 4.13
N SER A 87 -0.64 -4.34 3.74
CA SER A 87 -0.70 -5.79 3.91
C SER A 87 0.37 -6.33 4.86
N LEU A 88 0.72 -5.57 5.89
CA LEU A 88 1.67 -6.08 6.89
C LEU A 88 0.98 -7.13 7.74
N ASP A 89 1.30 -8.40 7.47
CA ASP A 89 0.55 -9.54 7.99
C ASP A 89 1.38 -10.51 8.84
N SER A 90 2.66 -10.23 9.07
CA SER A 90 3.51 -11.14 9.83
C SER A 90 4.76 -10.46 10.37
N VAL A 91 5.38 -11.07 11.39
CA VAL A 91 6.67 -10.62 11.94
C VAL A 91 7.74 -10.64 10.85
N ARG A 92 7.80 -11.71 10.07
CA ARG A 92 8.80 -11.87 9.02
C ARG A 92 8.74 -10.73 8.01
N LEU A 93 7.54 -10.37 7.59
CA LEU A 93 7.35 -9.25 6.64
C LEU A 93 7.72 -7.92 7.31
N ALA A 94 7.31 -7.71 8.56
CA ALA A 94 7.63 -6.49 9.30
C ALA A 94 9.13 -6.26 9.37
N GLU A 95 9.88 -7.30 9.70
CA GLU A 95 11.34 -7.22 9.80
C GLU A 95 11.99 -6.96 8.44
N ALA A 96 11.47 -7.59 7.38
CA ALA A 96 11.97 -7.36 6.03
C ALA A 96 11.75 -5.91 5.58
N ILE A 97 10.57 -5.36 5.86
CA ILE A 97 10.25 -3.97 5.52
C ILE A 97 11.14 -3.02 6.31
N GLN A 98 11.29 -3.25 7.61
CA GLN A 98 12.15 -2.40 8.46
C GLN A 98 13.58 -2.38 7.97
N LYS A 99 14.13 -3.55 7.66
CA LYS A 99 15.50 -3.66 7.17
C LYS A 99 15.69 -2.90 5.86
N ALA A 100 14.76 -3.08 4.91
CA ALA A 100 14.85 -2.42 3.62
C ALA A 100 14.65 -0.91 3.74
N ALA A 101 13.71 -0.47 4.58
CA ALA A 101 13.44 0.94 4.81
C ALA A 101 14.63 1.64 5.45
N ALA A 102 15.27 1.01 6.44
CA ALA A 102 16.47 1.54 7.07
C ALA A 102 17.60 1.70 6.05
N ALA A 103 17.81 0.69 5.21
CA ALA A 103 18.84 0.73 4.17
C ALA A 103 18.56 1.83 3.14
N ALA A 104 17.30 2.13 2.86
CA ALA A 104 16.90 3.17 1.92
C ALA A 104 16.81 4.56 2.56
N GLY A 105 16.99 4.66 3.87
CA GLY A 105 16.86 5.93 4.59
C GLY A 105 15.43 6.46 4.60
N ARG A 106 14.42 5.56 4.57
CA ARG A 106 13.02 5.94 4.48
C ARG A 106 12.23 5.42 5.67
N THR A 107 11.18 6.16 6.02
CA THR A 107 10.15 5.72 6.94
C THR A 107 8.90 5.41 6.11
N ILE A 108 8.36 4.20 6.25
CA ILE A 108 7.24 3.75 5.44
C ILE A 108 6.04 3.50 6.34
N ASP A 109 4.91 4.10 5.99
CA ASP A 109 3.67 3.87 6.70
C ASP A 109 3.13 2.49 6.33
N VAL A 110 2.62 1.77 7.33
CA VAL A 110 2.05 0.44 7.12
C VAL A 110 0.72 0.32 7.85
N LEU A 111 -0.16 -0.52 7.30
CA LEU A 111 -1.37 -0.95 7.98
C LEU A 111 -1.21 -2.41 8.37
N LEU A 112 -1.61 -2.74 9.58
CA LEU A 112 -1.58 -4.11 10.07
C LEU A 112 -2.79 -4.86 9.54
N GLU A 113 -2.55 -5.90 8.75
CA GLU A 113 -3.62 -6.74 8.21
C GLU A 113 -3.92 -7.85 9.21
N ILE A 114 -5.14 -7.84 9.75
CA ILE A 114 -5.56 -8.79 10.77
C ILE A 114 -6.50 -9.83 10.15
N HIS A 115 -6.26 -11.09 10.47
CA HIS A 115 -7.11 -12.19 10.03
C HIS A 115 -8.36 -12.23 10.92
N VAL A 116 -9.52 -11.89 10.35
CA VAL A 116 -10.78 -11.85 11.09
C VAL A 116 -11.81 -12.86 10.59
N ALA A 117 -11.52 -13.52 9.48
CA ALA A 117 -12.42 -14.53 8.90
C ALA A 117 -11.98 -15.93 9.29
N ASP A 118 -12.90 -16.91 9.20
CA ASP A 118 -12.59 -18.31 9.52
C ASP A 118 -11.88 -19.06 8.39
N GLU A 119 -11.55 -18.39 7.28
CA GLU A 119 -10.90 -19.01 6.14
C GLU A 119 -9.40 -19.18 6.42
N GLU A 120 -8.93 -20.43 6.41
CA GLU A 120 -7.53 -20.76 6.68
C GLU A 120 -6.58 -20.25 5.61
N SER A 121 -7.06 -20.08 4.38
CA SER A 121 -6.23 -19.66 3.26
C SER A 121 -5.95 -18.16 3.21
N LYS A 122 -6.53 -17.37 4.09
CA LYS A 122 -6.34 -15.93 4.11
C LYS A 122 -5.10 -15.54 4.89
N SER A 123 -4.39 -14.52 4.39
CA SER A 123 -3.30 -13.89 5.09
C SER A 123 -3.83 -13.01 6.23
N GLY A 124 -2.94 -12.53 7.07
CA GLY A 124 -3.28 -11.66 8.18
C GLY A 124 -2.74 -12.17 9.51
N TRP A 125 -2.48 -11.23 10.40
CA TRP A 125 -2.06 -11.57 11.76
C TRP A 125 -3.19 -12.27 12.51
N GLU A 126 -2.84 -13.32 13.24
CA GLU A 126 -3.71 -13.79 14.30
C GLU A 126 -3.71 -12.76 15.42
N TRP A 127 -4.89 -12.46 15.96
CA TRP A 127 -5.03 -11.36 16.92
C TRP A 127 -4.12 -11.51 18.13
N ALA A 128 -4.03 -12.72 18.71
CA ALA A 128 -3.20 -12.97 19.87
C ALA A 128 -1.71 -12.77 19.57
N GLU A 129 -1.26 -13.22 18.41
CA GLU A 129 0.13 -13.07 17.98
C GLU A 129 0.48 -11.59 17.81
N LEU A 130 -0.40 -10.82 17.18
CA LEU A 130 -0.17 -9.39 16.98
C LEU A 130 -0.11 -8.65 18.32
N GLN A 131 -1.01 -8.96 19.26
CA GLN A 131 -0.98 -8.35 20.58
C GLN A 131 0.34 -8.60 21.29
N GLU A 132 0.83 -9.84 21.21
CA GLU A 132 2.11 -10.19 21.84
C GLU A 132 3.28 -9.44 21.20
N TYR A 133 3.29 -9.35 19.89
CA TYR A 133 4.34 -8.64 19.16
C TYR A 133 4.36 -7.15 19.52
N VAL A 134 3.20 -6.52 19.60
CA VAL A 134 3.10 -5.12 20.00
C VAL A 134 3.57 -4.92 21.45
N ARG A 135 3.17 -5.81 22.36
CA ARG A 135 3.58 -5.76 23.78
C ARG A 135 5.09 -5.96 23.96
N SER A 136 5.72 -6.70 23.05
CA SER A 136 7.17 -6.90 23.11
C SER A 136 7.97 -5.62 22.89
N GLY A 137 7.33 -4.56 22.37
CA GLY A 137 7.99 -3.31 22.09
C GLY A 137 8.79 -3.32 20.78
N ALA A 138 8.66 -4.38 19.97
CA ALA A 138 9.45 -4.52 18.74
C ALA A 138 9.22 -3.34 17.80
N PHE A 139 7.98 -2.89 17.62
CA PHE A 139 7.69 -1.75 16.74
C PHE A 139 8.31 -0.45 17.27
N ALA A 140 8.41 -0.29 18.58
CA ALA A 140 8.95 0.92 19.18
C ALA A 140 10.45 1.06 18.99
N SER A 141 11.12 -0.04 18.66
CA SER A 141 12.57 -0.04 18.45
C SER A 141 12.99 0.34 17.02
N TRP A 142 12.04 0.56 16.15
CA TRP A 142 12.30 0.80 14.71
C TRP A 142 12.33 2.27 14.34
#